data_715ebd39ac646fad4e090d52e0504f71
#
_entry.id   715ebd39ac646fad4e090d52e0504f71
#
_cell.length_a   1.000
_cell.length_b   1.000
_cell.length_c   1.000
_cell.angle_alpha   90.00
_cell.angle_beta   90.00
_cell.angle_gamma   90.00
#
_symmetry.space_group_name_H-M   'P 1'
#
loop_
_entity.id
_entity.type
_entity.pdbx_description
1 polymer ?
#
loop_
_entity_poly.entity_id
_entity_poly.type
_entity_poly.pdbx_seq_one_letter_code
_entity_poly.pdbx_strand_id
1 'polypeptide(L)'
;MATRGEVIDADGHITEEDKQLRDYMETPYRNRQSTIYPQDHWDRSLGGTLGERATDAKSWLDAMDQGGVSQAVLFPTAGLGIGWIREPDFAVAVCKAWNNFVSEEFQKVSRRLKGVALVPFQDVSEGVKELRRAVRNSAYRV
;
A
#
# COMPACT_ATOMS: atom_id res chain seq x y z
N MET A 1 -2.19 35.28 15.93
CA MET A 1 -2.79 34.00 15.50
C MET A 1 -1.69 32.95 15.51
N ALA A 2 -1.80 31.92 16.33
CA ALA A 2 -0.86 30.83 16.29
C ALA A 2 -1.02 30.11 14.91
N THR A 3 0.06 30.01 14.14
CA THR A 3 0.11 29.16 12.96
C THR A 3 -0.17 27.73 13.41
N ARG A 4 -1.32 27.17 13.00
CA ARG A 4 -1.56 25.72 13.18
C ARG A 4 -0.40 25.00 12.53
N GLY A 5 0.36 24.23 13.30
CA GLY A 5 1.41 23.39 12.77
C GLY A 5 0.84 22.39 11.75
N GLU A 6 1.66 21.95 10.81
CA GLU A 6 1.30 20.92 9.86
C GLU A 6 1.05 19.61 10.62
N VAL A 7 -0.13 18.99 10.40
CA VAL A 7 -0.48 17.71 11.01
C VAL A 7 -0.24 16.60 10.00
N ILE A 8 0.58 15.63 10.38
CA ILE A 8 0.90 14.48 9.53
C ILE A 8 0.37 13.21 10.21
N ASP A 9 -0.48 12.48 9.52
CA ASP A 9 -0.84 11.12 9.91
C ASP A 9 0.29 10.18 9.44
N ALA A 10 0.94 9.52 10.39
CA ALA A 10 2.08 8.64 10.12
C ALA A 10 1.73 7.15 10.19
N ASP A 11 0.45 6.80 10.29
CA ASP A 11 -0.01 5.41 10.46
C ASP A 11 -1.33 5.13 9.71
N GLY A 12 -1.50 5.77 8.57
CA GLY A 12 -2.65 5.54 7.69
C GLY A 12 -2.57 4.19 7.00
N HIS A 13 -3.68 3.47 6.90
CA HIS A 13 -3.74 2.17 6.25
C HIS A 13 -4.68 2.15 5.04
N ILE A 14 -4.23 1.54 3.95
CA ILE A 14 -5.07 1.19 2.81
C ILE A 14 -5.53 -0.25 3.01
N THR A 15 -6.85 -0.48 2.98
CA THR A 15 -7.40 -1.84 2.93
C THR A 15 -7.49 -2.24 1.46
N GLU A 16 -6.43 -2.86 0.97
CA GLU A 16 -6.33 -3.33 -0.41
C GLU A 16 -7.01 -4.67 -0.60
N GLU A 17 -7.64 -4.85 -1.74
CA GLU A 17 -8.27 -6.11 -2.15
C GLU A 17 -7.37 -6.88 -3.13
N ASP A 18 -7.40 -8.21 -3.05
CA ASP A 18 -6.70 -9.11 -3.98
C ASP A 18 -6.96 -8.74 -5.45
N LYS A 19 -8.21 -8.42 -5.79
CA LYS A 19 -8.59 -8.05 -7.15
C LYS A 19 -7.87 -6.78 -7.62
N GLN A 20 -7.81 -5.75 -6.78
CA GLN A 20 -7.13 -4.50 -7.10
C GLN A 20 -5.63 -4.75 -7.38
N LEU A 21 -4.97 -5.51 -6.52
CA LEU A 21 -3.56 -5.82 -6.70
C LEU A 21 -3.29 -6.68 -7.93
N ARG A 22 -4.19 -7.60 -8.28
CA ARG A 22 -4.05 -8.44 -9.49
C ARG A 22 -4.05 -7.63 -10.77
N ASP A 23 -4.77 -6.53 -10.83
CA ASP A 23 -4.78 -5.66 -12.01
C ASP A 23 -3.39 -5.06 -12.29
N TYR A 24 -2.55 -4.95 -11.27
CA TYR A 24 -1.16 -4.48 -11.34
C TYR A 24 -0.11 -5.59 -11.40
N MET A 25 -0.52 -6.88 -11.37
CA MET A 25 0.40 -8.02 -11.46
C MET A 25 0.70 -8.40 -12.90
N GLU A 26 1.93 -8.86 -13.12
CA GLU A 26 2.35 -9.51 -14.36
C GLU A 26 1.89 -10.98 -14.43
N THR A 27 1.72 -11.50 -15.66
CA THR A 27 1.52 -12.93 -15.90
C THR A 27 2.82 -13.70 -15.57
N PRO A 28 2.77 -14.90 -14.96
CA PRO A 28 1.56 -15.72 -14.71
C PRO A 28 0.84 -15.42 -13.39
N TYR A 29 1.38 -14.58 -12.52
CA TYR A 29 0.89 -14.37 -11.15
C TYR A 29 -0.50 -13.72 -11.09
N ARG A 30 -0.82 -12.86 -12.06
CA ARG A 30 -2.16 -12.26 -12.20
C ARG A 30 -3.28 -13.29 -12.18
N ASN A 31 -3.07 -14.43 -12.84
CA ASN A 31 -4.07 -15.48 -13.05
C ASN A 31 -4.08 -16.55 -11.94
N ARG A 32 -3.26 -16.40 -10.92
CA ARG A 32 -3.16 -17.36 -9.83
C ARG A 32 -4.46 -17.37 -9.00
N GLN A 33 -5.00 -18.57 -8.74
CA GLN A 33 -6.28 -18.73 -8.03
C GLN A 33 -6.18 -18.59 -6.49
N SER A 34 -4.98 -18.78 -5.92
CA SER A 34 -4.77 -18.64 -4.48
C SER A 34 -4.84 -17.17 -4.05
N THR A 35 -5.21 -16.90 -2.81
CA THR A 35 -5.10 -15.56 -2.22
C THR A 35 -3.66 -15.04 -2.33
N ILE A 36 -3.52 -13.71 -2.44
CA ILE A 36 -2.19 -13.07 -2.53
C ILE A 36 -1.46 -13.24 -1.20
N TYR A 37 -2.11 -12.86 -0.13
CA TYR A 37 -1.54 -13.00 1.21
C TYR A 37 -2.13 -14.23 1.91
N PRO A 38 -1.32 -14.94 2.72
CA PRO A 38 -1.88 -15.91 3.64
C PRO A 38 -2.94 -15.22 4.50
N GLN A 39 -4.05 -15.91 4.76
CA GLN A 39 -5.10 -15.33 5.60
C GLN A 39 -4.55 -14.98 6.97
N ASP A 40 -4.58 -13.71 7.28
CA ASP A 40 -4.25 -13.18 8.58
C ASP A 40 -5.54 -12.88 9.34
N HIS A 41 -5.48 -13.05 10.66
CA HIS A 41 -6.59 -12.73 11.55
C HIS A 41 -6.49 -11.31 12.15
N TRP A 42 -5.59 -10.47 11.66
CA TRP A 42 -5.41 -9.11 12.14
C TRP A 42 -6.69 -8.29 12.10
N ASP A 43 -7.41 -8.32 10.99
CA ASP A 43 -8.68 -7.60 10.84
C ASP A 43 -9.73 -8.03 11.87
N ARG A 44 -9.74 -9.30 12.24
CA ARG A 44 -10.63 -9.83 13.27
C ARG A 44 -10.21 -9.41 14.67
N SER A 45 -8.91 -9.27 14.90
CA SER A 45 -8.34 -8.82 16.19
C SER A 45 -8.62 -7.35 16.47
N LEU A 46 -8.72 -6.53 15.42
CA LEU A 46 -8.99 -5.09 15.51
C LEU A 46 -10.48 -4.74 15.51
N GLY A 47 -11.38 -5.72 15.62
CA GLY A 47 -12.81 -5.51 15.78
C GLY A 47 -13.62 -5.39 14.49
N GLY A 48 -13.08 -5.77 13.36
CA GLY A 48 -13.87 -6.13 12.18
C GLY A 48 -14.51 -4.99 11.38
N THR A 49 -14.21 -3.73 11.64
CA THR A 49 -14.79 -2.60 10.89
C THR A 49 -13.84 -1.97 9.87
N LEU A 50 -12.58 -2.36 9.86
CA LEU A 50 -11.57 -1.81 8.96
C LEU A 50 -11.76 -2.19 7.49
N GLY A 51 -12.46 -3.32 7.22
CA GLY A 51 -12.70 -3.82 5.88
C GLY A 51 -14.00 -3.37 5.21
N GLU A 52 -14.86 -2.61 5.89
CA GLU A 52 -16.19 -2.27 5.38
C GLU A 52 -16.22 -1.01 4.48
N ARG A 53 -15.12 -0.27 4.40
CA ARG A 53 -15.02 0.93 3.57
C ARG A 53 -13.95 0.76 2.51
N ALA A 54 -14.36 0.89 1.26
CA ALA A 54 -13.40 1.06 0.17
C ALA A 54 -12.50 2.27 0.49
N THR A 55 -11.21 2.03 0.68
CA THR A 55 -10.23 3.08 0.91
C THR A 55 -9.66 3.52 -0.43
N ASP A 56 -10.30 4.49 -1.06
CA ASP A 56 -9.78 5.18 -2.24
C ASP A 56 -9.14 6.52 -1.86
N ALA A 57 -8.41 7.12 -2.79
CA ALA A 57 -7.74 8.40 -2.56
C ALA A 57 -8.72 9.52 -2.20
N LYS A 58 -9.94 9.51 -2.77
CA LYS A 58 -10.95 10.52 -2.49
C LYS A 58 -11.42 10.43 -1.03
N SER A 59 -11.76 9.24 -0.56
CA SER A 59 -12.19 9.00 0.81
C SER A 59 -11.11 9.42 1.81
N TRP A 60 -9.83 9.16 1.50
CA TRP A 60 -8.70 9.61 2.30
C TRP A 60 -8.63 11.14 2.36
N LEU A 61 -8.70 11.82 1.22
CA LEU A 61 -8.61 13.28 1.17
C LEU A 61 -9.79 13.95 1.89
N ASP A 62 -11.00 13.41 1.73
CA ASP A 62 -12.20 13.92 2.42
C ASP A 62 -12.04 13.78 3.97
N ALA A 63 -11.53 12.65 4.45
CA ALA A 63 -11.27 12.44 5.88
C ALA A 63 -10.16 13.34 6.42
N MET A 64 -9.08 13.51 5.66
CA MET A 64 -7.98 14.42 6.00
C MET A 64 -8.45 15.87 6.10
N ASP A 65 -9.29 16.32 5.18
CA ASP A 65 -9.84 17.67 5.19
C ASP A 65 -10.74 17.89 6.43
N GLN A 66 -11.58 16.92 6.77
CA GLN A 66 -12.42 16.96 7.96
C GLN A 66 -11.59 16.96 9.26
N GLY A 67 -10.51 16.17 9.28
CA GLY A 67 -9.62 16.05 10.44
C GLY A 67 -8.55 17.14 10.55
N GLY A 68 -8.40 17.99 9.52
CA GLY A 68 -7.33 19.00 9.47
C GLY A 68 -5.93 18.38 9.31
N VAL A 69 -5.85 17.19 8.70
CA VAL A 69 -4.60 16.49 8.42
C VAL A 69 -4.01 16.97 7.10
N SER A 70 -2.74 17.41 7.13
CA SER A 70 -2.06 17.97 5.96
C SER A 70 -1.52 16.89 5.03
N GLN A 71 -0.93 15.82 5.59
CA GLN A 71 -0.36 14.70 4.86
C GLN A 71 -0.66 13.38 5.57
N ALA A 72 -0.77 12.29 4.83
CA ALA A 72 -0.91 10.94 5.38
C ALA A 72 0.13 10.00 4.77
N VAL A 73 0.79 9.22 5.61
CA VAL A 73 1.67 8.11 5.22
C VAL A 73 0.82 6.84 5.20
N LEU A 74 0.74 6.19 4.03
CA LEU A 74 -0.19 5.10 3.76
C LEU A 74 0.54 3.76 3.69
N PHE A 75 0.24 2.90 4.63
CA PHE A 75 0.71 1.52 4.70
C PHE A 75 -0.29 0.56 4.06
N PRO A 76 0.15 -0.61 3.56
CA PRO A 76 -0.77 -1.68 3.24
C PRO A 76 -1.37 -2.28 4.52
N THR A 77 -2.55 -2.85 4.46
CA THR A 77 -3.14 -3.65 5.54
C THR A 77 -2.81 -5.13 5.35
N ALA A 78 -3.27 -5.74 4.27
CA ALA A 78 -2.96 -7.14 3.98
C ALA A 78 -1.47 -7.33 3.61
N GLY A 79 -0.84 -6.32 3.01
CA GLY A 79 0.59 -6.30 2.66
C GLY A 79 1.54 -6.36 3.83
N LEU A 80 1.09 -6.15 5.07
CA LEU A 80 1.88 -6.47 6.26
C LEU A 80 2.27 -7.96 6.30
N GLY A 81 1.48 -8.82 5.64
CA GLY A 81 1.74 -10.26 5.49
C GLY A 81 2.79 -10.62 4.43
N ILE A 82 3.47 -9.66 3.79
CA ILE A 82 4.45 -9.92 2.73
C ILE A 82 5.55 -10.90 3.16
N GLY A 83 5.97 -10.85 4.41
CA GLY A 83 6.99 -11.76 4.96
C GLY A 83 6.55 -13.22 5.06
N TRP A 84 5.26 -13.52 4.94
CA TRP A 84 4.71 -14.89 5.00
C TRP A 84 4.62 -15.56 3.63
N ILE A 85 4.81 -14.81 2.55
CA ILE A 85 4.89 -15.38 1.19
C ILE A 85 6.22 -16.12 1.07
N ARG A 86 6.15 -17.43 0.86
CA ARG A 86 7.34 -18.30 0.84
C ARG A 86 8.03 -18.37 -0.53
N GLU A 87 7.31 -18.04 -1.60
CA GLU A 87 7.81 -18.08 -2.97
C GLU A 87 8.47 -16.73 -3.31
N PRO A 88 9.80 -16.64 -3.49
CA PRO A 88 10.48 -15.37 -3.71
C PRO A 88 9.97 -14.62 -4.95
N ASP A 89 9.79 -15.31 -6.08
CA ASP A 89 9.32 -14.69 -7.32
C ASP A 89 7.89 -14.13 -7.17
N PHE A 90 7.04 -14.83 -6.43
CA PHE A 90 5.70 -14.35 -6.15
C PHE A 90 5.71 -13.14 -5.21
N ALA A 91 6.56 -13.15 -4.19
CA ALA A 91 6.74 -11.99 -3.31
C ALA A 91 7.21 -10.75 -4.08
N VAL A 92 8.13 -10.94 -5.05
CA VAL A 92 8.57 -9.86 -5.96
C VAL A 92 7.39 -9.32 -6.78
N ALA A 93 6.57 -10.19 -7.36
CA ALA A 93 5.41 -9.78 -8.14
C ALA A 93 4.38 -9.02 -7.30
N VAL A 94 4.14 -9.46 -6.06
CA VAL A 94 3.24 -8.80 -5.11
C VAL A 94 3.76 -7.42 -4.72
N CYS A 95 5.04 -7.28 -4.38
CA CYS A 95 5.63 -5.98 -4.05
C CYS A 95 5.53 -4.98 -5.21
N LYS A 96 5.84 -5.44 -6.44
CA LYS A 96 5.68 -4.61 -7.64
C LYS A 96 4.23 -4.17 -7.84
N ALA A 97 3.27 -5.07 -7.67
CA ALA A 97 1.86 -4.78 -7.81
C ALA A 97 1.40 -3.74 -6.79
N TRP A 98 1.74 -3.91 -5.51
CA TRP A 98 1.45 -2.93 -4.48
C TRP A 98 2.04 -1.55 -4.79
N ASN A 99 3.34 -1.51 -5.12
CA ASN A 99 4.02 -0.24 -5.38
C ASN A 99 3.44 0.49 -6.60
N ASN A 100 3.01 -0.24 -7.63
CA ASN A 100 2.30 0.34 -8.76
C ASN A 100 0.91 0.83 -8.35
N PHE A 101 0.13 0.00 -7.65
CA PHE A 101 -1.21 0.33 -7.19
C PHE A 101 -1.21 1.62 -6.34
N VAL A 102 -0.39 1.69 -5.30
CA VAL A 102 -0.37 2.87 -4.42
C VAL A 102 0.13 4.12 -5.15
N SER A 103 1.06 3.96 -6.08
CA SER A 103 1.54 5.07 -6.91
C SER A 103 0.45 5.62 -7.83
N GLU A 104 -0.26 4.74 -8.55
CA GLU A 104 -1.28 5.14 -9.53
C GLU A 104 -2.56 5.66 -8.84
N GLU A 105 -3.06 4.91 -7.86
CA GLU A 105 -4.38 5.17 -7.28
C GLU A 105 -4.36 6.22 -6.16
N PHE A 106 -3.20 6.48 -5.55
CA PHE A 106 -3.11 7.42 -4.42
C PHE A 106 -2.10 8.55 -4.64
N GLN A 107 -0.84 8.25 -4.88
CA GLN A 107 0.21 9.28 -4.91
C GLN A 107 0.11 10.21 -6.11
N LYS A 108 -0.32 9.71 -7.27
CA LYS A 108 -0.57 10.55 -8.46
C LYS A 108 -1.82 11.40 -8.31
N VAL A 109 -2.80 10.97 -7.51
CA VAL A 109 -4.02 11.73 -7.23
C VAL A 109 -3.72 12.94 -6.34
N SER A 110 -2.88 12.77 -5.31
CA SER A 110 -2.51 13.88 -4.44
C SER A 110 -1.14 13.68 -3.80
N ARG A 111 -0.34 14.76 -3.78
CA ARG A 111 0.94 14.80 -3.07
C ARG A 111 0.81 14.71 -1.54
N ARG A 112 -0.40 14.87 -1.03
CA ARG A 112 -0.69 14.71 0.41
C ARG A 112 -0.69 13.23 0.83
N LEU A 113 -0.86 12.31 -0.12
CA LEU A 113 -0.90 10.87 0.12
C LEU A 113 0.49 10.27 -0.17
N LYS A 114 1.14 9.79 0.86
CA LYS A 114 2.52 9.23 0.80
C LYS A 114 2.47 7.73 1.00
N GLY A 115 2.53 6.94 -0.07
CA GLY A 115 2.54 5.49 0.03
C GLY A 115 3.88 4.94 0.56
N VAL A 116 3.81 3.90 1.37
CA VAL A 116 4.98 3.14 1.81
C VAL A 116 5.25 2.02 0.81
N ALA A 117 6.48 1.94 0.30
CA ALA A 117 6.86 0.89 -0.62
C ALA A 117 7.04 -0.46 0.08
N LEU A 118 6.51 -1.52 -0.51
CA LEU A 118 6.85 -2.89 -0.14
C LEU A 118 8.08 -3.38 -0.90
N VAL A 119 8.94 -4.10 -0.22
CA VAL A 119 10.11 -4.76 -0.81
C VAL A 119 10.14 -6.24 -0.44
N PRO A 120 10.46 -7.15 -1.38
CA PRO A 120 10.54 -8.57 -1.10
C PRO A 120 11.78 -8.90 -0.27
N PHE A 121 11.59 -9.31 0.98
CA PHE A 121 12.68 -9.75 1.86
C PHE A 121 13.18 -11.15 1.53
N GLN A 122 12.43 -11.90 0.76
CA GLN A 122 12.73 -13.27 0.33
C GLN A 122 13.90 -13.33 -0.67
N ASP A 123 14.13 -12.24 -1.40
CA ASP A 123 15.27 -12.05 -2.30
C ASP A 123 15.81 -10.64 -2.15
N VAL A 124 16.97 -10.51 -1.50
CA VAL A 124 17.60 -9.21 -1.21
C VAL A 124 17.98 -8.47 -2.49
N SER A 125 18.44 -9.18 -3.54
CA SER A 125 18.81 -8.58 -4.82
C SER A 125 17.59 -7.95 -5.50
N GLU A 126 16.50 -8.69 -5.58
CA GLU A 126 15.24 -8.20 -6.12
C GLU A 126 14.63 -7.09 -5.25
N GLY A 127 14.76 -7.19 -3.92
CA GLY A 127 14.34 -6.15 -2.99
C GLY A 127 15.02 -4.81 -3.26
N VAL A 128 16.35 -4.82 -3.47
CA VAL A 128 17.10 -3.60 -3.83
C VAL A 128 16.69 -3.05 -5.19
N LYS A 129 16.46 -3.92 -6.18
CA LYS A 129 15.99 -3.50 -7.51
C LYS A 129 14.61 -2.85 -7.41
N GLU A 130 13.69 -3.48 -6.68
CA GLU A 130 12.33 -2.99 -6.52
C GLU A 130 12.27 -1.67 -5.76
N LEU A 131 13.03 -1.53 -4.67
CA LEU A 131 13.13 -0.26 -3.95
C LEU A 131 13.59 0.88 -4.87
N ARG A 132 14.66 0.64 -5.63
CA ARG A 132 15.17 1.63 -6.59
C ARG A 132 14.14 1.96 -7.68
N ARG A 133 13.40 0.95 -8.17
CA ARG A 133 12.33 1.13 -9.16
C ARG A 133 11.20 1.98 -8.59
N ALA A 134 10.70 1.61 -7.41
CA ALA A 134 9.61 2.32 -6.74
C ALA A 134 9.96 3.80 -6.53
N VAL A 135 11.14 4.10 -6.02
CA VAL A 135 11.60 5.50 -5.80
C VAL A 135 11.74 6.29 -7.11
N ARG A 136 12.14 5.65 -8.21
CA ARG A 136 12.30 6.36 -9.50
C ARG A 136 10.98 6.62 -10.20
N ASN A 137 10.06 5.65 -10.17
CA ASN A 137 8.85 5.66 -10.98
C ASN A 137 7.66 6.30 -10.28
N SER A 138 7.74 6.46 -8.99
CA SER A 138 6.64 6.94 -8.20
C SER A 138 6.86 8.38 -7.74
N ALA A 139 5.75 9.00 -7.35
CA ALA A 139 5.72 10.25 -6.63
C ALA A 139 6.39 10.15 -5.22
N TYR A 140 7.22 9.13 -4.95
CA TYR A 140 8.07 9.02 -3.75
C TYR A 140 9.17 10.11 -3.69
N ARG A 141 9.02 11.18 -4.48
CA ARG A 141 9.87 12.35 -4.33
C ARG A 141 9.43 13.13 -3.10
N VAL A 142 10.32 13.16 -2.14
CA VAL A 142 10.24 14.01 -0.95
C VAL A 142 10.19 15.47 -1.37
#